data_75b87787d6829a0c6eb1f4ece3401fad
#
_entry.id   75b87787d6829a0c6eb1f4ece3401fad
#
_cell.length_a   1.000
_cell.length_b   1.000
_cell.length_c   1.000
_cell.angle_alpha   90.00
_cell.angle_beta   90.00
_cell.angle_gamma   90.00
#
_symmetry.space_group_name_H-M   'P 1'
#
loop_
_entity.id
_entity.type
_entity.pdbx_description
1 polymer ?
#
loop_
_entity_poly.entity_id
_entity_poly.type
_entity_poly.pdbx_seq_one_letter_code
_entity_poly.pdbx_strand_id
1 'polypeptide(L)'
;LCPDMITQGKGSVIVTGNTSAHRGKAEFGGTASTKAAQKILSESMARFLGPKGIHVAYITIDAAIDVPWTREMWPEKPDDYFISPDDIAKEALHLVNQNKSAWTFDHWVRPYAENW
;
A
#
# COMPACT_ATOMS: atom_id res chain seq x y z
N LEU A 1 -19.15 -5.34 3.60
CA LEU A 1 -18.06 -6.01 2.83
C LEU A 1 -17.48 -7.22 3.56
N CYS A 2 -16.88 -7.05 4.74
CA CYS A 2 -16.24 -8.17 5.44
C CYS A 2 -17.20 -9.32 5.81
N PRO A 3 -18.43 -9.10 6.29
CA PRO A 3 -19.36 -10.20 6.56
C PRO A 3 -19.62 -11.09 5.34
N ASP A 4 -19.82 -10.50 4.17
CA ASP A 4 -20.06 -11.24 2.93
C ASP A 4 -18.84 -12.05 2.50
N MET A 5 -17.65 -11.44 2.57
CA MET A 5 -16.38 -12.13 2.30
C MET A 5 -16.15 -13.30 3.28
N ILE A 6 -16.47 -13.11 4.56
CA ILE A 6 -16.36 -14.16 5.58
C ILE A 6 -17.30 -15.33 5.25
N THR A 7 -18.56 -15.02 4.91
CA THR A 7 -19.54 -16.05 4.52
C THR A 7 -19.08 -16.83 3.29
N GLN A 8 -18.48 -16.15 2.31
CA GLN A 8 -17.93 -16.78 1.10
C GLN A 8 -16.60 -17.50 1.33
N GLY A 9 -15.89 -17.22 2.42
CA GLY A 9 -14.52 -17.71 2.68
C GLY A 9 -13.50 -17.21 1.65
N LYS A 10 -13.78 -16.08 1.01
CA LYS A 10 -13.00 -15.54 -0.11
C LYS A 10 -13.13 -14.00 -0.16
N GLY A 11 -12.02 -13.33 -0.41
CA GLY A 11 -11.99 -11.90 -0.61
C GLY A 11 -10.57 -11.35 -0.50
N SER A 12 -10.40 -10.08 -0.89
CA SER A 12 -9.16 -9.35 -0.73
C SER A 12 -9.43 -7.91 -0.30
N VAL A 13 -8.62 -7.40 0.60
CA VAL A 13 -8.60 -6.01 1.04
C VAL A 13 -7.21 -5.46 0.81
N ILE A 14 -7.05 -4.58 -0.16
CA ILE A 14 -5.78 -3.93 -0.47
C ILE A 14 -5.83 -2.51 0.06
N VAL A 15 -4.89 -2.18 0.94
CA VAL A 15 -4.77 -0.87 1.57
C VAL A 15 -3.51 -0.19 1.05
N THR A 16 -3.63 1.02 0.53
CA THR A 16 -2.50 1.80 0.05
C THR A 16 -2.03 2.80 1.11
N GLY A 17 -0.74 2.86 1.31
CA GLY A 17 -0.08 3.79 2.21
C GLY A 17 1.24 4.28 1.66
N ASN A 18 2.04 4.88 2.51
CA ASN A 18 3.35 5.41 2.16
C ASN A 18 4.33 5.24 3.32
N THR A 19 5.57 5.68 3.14
CA THR A 19 6.65 5.58 4.12
C THR A 19 6.36 6.28 5.46
N SER A 20 5.41 7.24 5.49
CA SER A 20 5.00 7.88 6.75
C SER A 20 4.37 6.90 7.74
N ALA A 21 3.88 5.74 7.28
CA ALA A 21 3.40 4.67 8.16
C ALA A 21 4.52 3.98 8.96
N HIS A 22 5.78 4.20 8.60
CA HIS A 22 6.95 3.50 9.15
C HIS A 22 7.93 4.44 9.86
N ARG A 23 7.84 5.75 9.62
CA ARG A 23 8.75 6.76 10.19
C ARG A 23 8.10 8.12 10.31
N GLY A 24 8.42 8.83 11.37
CA GLY A 24 8.05 10.24 11.55
C GLY A 24 9.05 11.18 10.86
N LYS A 25 8.54 12.35 10.44
CA LYS A 25 9.32 13.53 10.07
C LYS A 25 8.67 14.74 10.71
N ALA A 26 9.45 15.79 10.96
CA ALA A 26 8.96 16.99 11.67
C ALA A 26 7.71 17.59 11.02
N GLU A 27 7.69 17.66 9.67
CA GLU A 27 6.61 18.27 8.90
C GLU A 27 5.38 17.35 8.73
N PHE A 28 5.50 16.06 9.04
CA PHE A 28 4.47 15.04 8.78
C PHE A 28 3.87 14.40 10.03
N GLY A 29 4.04 15.01 11.22
CA GLY A 29 3.60 14.42 12.48
C GLY A 29 2.15 13.95 12.49
N GLY A 30 1.23 14.77 12.01
CA GLY A 30 -0.19 14.40 11.90
C GLY A 30 -0.45 13.30 10.86
N THR A 31 0.10 13.45 9.67
CA THR A 31 -0.07 12.48 8.58
C THR A 31 0.61 11.14 8.90
N ALA A 32 1.81 11.17 9.47
CA ALA A 32 2.55 9.96 9.83
C ALA A 32 1.79 9.13 10.88
N SER A 33 1.25 9.75 11.92
CA SER A 33 0.51 9.04 12.96
C SER A 33 -0.77 8.39 12.41
N THR A 34 -1.52 9.06 11.52
CA THR A 34 -2.71 8.47 10.88
C THR A 34 -2.36 7.32 9.94
N LYS A 35 -1.26 7.43 9.18
CA LYS A 35 -0.79 6.35 8.30
C LYS A 35 -0.25 5.15 9.08
N ALA A 36 0.43 5.38 10.20
CA ALA A 36 0.85 4.30 11.11
C ALA A 36 -0.37 3.57 11.71
N ALA A 37 -1.38 4.32 12.17
CA ALA A 37 -2.63 3.75 12.68
C ALA A 37 -3.35 2.91 11.60
N GLN A 38 -3.43 3.42 10.35
CA GLN A 38 -4.01 2.68 9.22
C GLN A 38 -3.26 1.35 8.97
N LYS A 39 -1.92 1.37 8.99
CA LYS A 39 -1.11 0.16 8.80
C LYS A 39 -1.33 -0.87 9.91
N ILE A 40 -1.31 -0.45 11.17
CA ILE A 40 -1.53 -1.35 12.30
C ILE A 40 -2.96 -1.93 12.31
N LEU A 41 -3.96 -1.13 11.96
CA LEU A 41 -5.32 -1.62 11.77
C LEU A 41 -5.38 -2.69 10.66
N SER A 42 -4.72 -2.44 9.53
CA SER A 42 -4.65 -3.39 8.42
C SER A 42 -3.97 -4.69 8.82
N GLU A 43 -2.90 -4.65 9.64
CA GLU A 43 -2.24 -5.84 10.17
C GLU A 43 -3.17 -6.63 11.10
N SER A 44 -3.90 -5.95 11.97
CA SER A 44 -4.90 -6.59 12.84
C SER A 44 -6.01 -7.27 12.02
N MET A 45 -6.46 -6.61 10.95
CA MET A 45 -7.41 -7.19 9.99
C MET A 45 -6.84 -8.42 9.30
N ALA A 46 -5.57 -8.38 8.85
CA ALA A 46 -4.93 -9.51 8.20
C ALA A 46 -4.89 -10.74 9.11
N ARG A 47 -4.55 -10.56 10.39
CA ARG A 47 -4.52 -11.63 11.40
C ARG A 47 -5.91 -12.20 11.68
N PHE A 48 -6.94 -11.35 11.74
CA PHE A 48 -8.31 -11.77 12.01
C PHE A 48 -9.01 -12.40 10.81
N LEU A 49 -8.79 -11.87 9.61
CA LEU A 49 -9.49 -12.26 8.39
C LEU A 49 -8.78 -13.36 7.60
N GLY A 50 -7.45 -13.45 7.72
CA GLY A 50 -6.65 -14.46 7.02
C GLY A 50 -7.14 -15.89 7.25
N PRO A 51 -7.33 -16.36 8.52
CA PRO A 51 -7.89 -17.69 8.80
C PRO A 51 -9.28 -17.92 8.22
N LYS A 52 -10.00 -16.85 7.86
CA LYS A 52 -11.33 -16.87 7.24
C LYS A 52 -11.29 -16.84 5.71
N GLY A 53 -10.08 -16.93 5.13
CA GLY A 53 -9.87 -16.99 3.68
C GLY A 53 -9.86 -15.62 2.99
N ILE A 54 -9.70 -14.52 3.73
CA ILE A 54 -9.65 -13.16 3.18
C ILE A 54 -8.22 -12.64 3.26
N HIS A 55 -7.65 -12.28 2.12
CA HIS A 55 -6.34 -11.69 2.01
C HIS A 55 -6.38 -10.19 2.31
N VAL A 56 -5.65 -9.75 3.30
CA VAL A 56 -5.45 -8.32 3.58
C VAL A 56 -3.98 -7.98 3.34
N ALA A 57 -3.72 -7.03 2.45
CA ALA A 57 -2.37 -6.56 2.15
C ALA A 57 -2.27 -5.04 2.23
N TYR A 58 -1.11 -4.56 2.63
CA TYR A 58 -0.77 -3.15 2.72
C TYR A 58 0.36 -2.83 1.73
N ILE A 59 0.08 -1.93 0.77
CA ILE A 59 1.07 -1.47 -0.20
C ILE A 59 1.69 -0.17 0.32
N THR A 60 2.97 -0.22 0.66
CA THR A 60 3.76 0.98 0.97
C THR A 60 4.34 1.56 -0.31
N ILE A 61 3.82 2.69 -0.74
CA ILE A 61 4.30 3.42 -1.91
C ILE A 61 5.40 4.37 -1.45
N ASP A 62 6.64 4.05 -1.79
CA ASP A 62 7.83 4.83 -1.45
C ASP A 62 8.28 5.67 -2.66
N ALA A 63 7.41 6.59 -3.06
CA ALA A 63 7.62 7.44 -4.24
C ALA A 63 6.59 8.58 -4.32
N ALA A 64 6.90 9.57 -5.16
CA ALA A 64 5.90 10.47 -5.71
C ALA A 64 5.15 9.74 -6.85
N ILE A 65 3.83 9.69 -6.77
CA ILE A 65 3.01 9.07 -7.81
C ILE A 65 2.93 10.03 -9.00
N ASP A 66 3.04 9.51 -10.22
CA ASP A 66 2.95 10.27 -11.48
C ASP A 66 1.52 10.75 -11.74
N VAL A 67 1.18 11.88 -11.17
CA VAL A 67 -0.11 12.56 -11.34
C VAL A 67 0.11 14.08 -11.53
N PRO A 68 -0.84 14.82 -12.13
CA PRO A 68 -0.62 16.22 -12.47
C PRO A 68 -0.10 17.08 -11.30
N TRP A 69 -0.69 16.98 -10.12
CA TRP A 69 -0.30 17.79 -8.97
C TRP A 69 1.10 17.48 -8.42
N THR A 70 1.59 16.23 -8.51
CA THR A 70 2.97 15.88 -8.12
C THR A 70 3.97 16.40 -9.15
N ARG A 71 3.62 16.36 -10.43
CA ARG A 71 4.42 16.95 -11.50
C ARG A 71 4.53 18.48 -11.37
N GLU A 72 3.46 19.15 -10.98
CA GLU A 72 3.46 20.59 -10.68
C GLU A 72 4.30 20.93 -9.45
N MET A 73 4.31 20.06 -8.44
CA MET A 73 5.09 20.24 -7.21
C MET A 73 6.60 20.04 -7.42
N TRP A 74 6.99 19.18 -8.34
CA TRP A 74 8.39 18.86 -8.66
C TRP A 74 8.67 18.87 -10.17
N PRO A 75 8.54 20.04 -10.83
CA PRO A 75 8.66 20.12 -12.28
C PRO A 75 10.07 19.85 -12.81
N GLU A 76 11.09 19.95 -11.94
CA GLU A 76 12.50 19.70 -12.28
C GLU A 76 12.92 18.23 -12.18
N LYS A 77 12.03 17.37 -11.64
CA LYS A 77 12.38 15.97 -11.46
C LYS A 77 12.26 15.18 -12.77
N PRO A 78 13.19 14.24 -13.05
CA PRO A 78 13.08 13.38 -14.22
C PRO A 78 11.93 12.39 -14.12
N ASP A 79 11.55 11.78 -15.23
CA ASP A 79 10.42 10.85 -15.30
C ASP A 79 10.57 9.63 -14.40
N ASP A 80 11.79 9.12 -14.24
CA ASP A 80 12.10 7.97 -13.39
C ASP A 80 12.08 8.26 -11.88
N TYR A 81 11.89 9.51 -11.49
CA TYR A 81 11.61 9.89 -10.11
C TYR A 81 10.21 9.49 -9.66
N PHE A 82 9.26 9.40 -10.58
CA PHE A 82 7.86 9.16 -10.28
C PHE A 82 7.50 7.68 -10.48
N ILE A 83 6.58 7.19 -9.66
CA ILE A 83 5.99 5.86 -9.86
C ILE A 83 4.70 5.96 -10.66
N SER A 84 4.55 5.11 -11.68
CA SER A 84 3.35 5.05 -12.49
C SER A 84 2.15 4.53 -11.69
N PRO A 85 0.98 5.18 -11.73
CA PRO A 85 -0.26 4.66 -11.17
C PRO A 85 -0.64 3.28 -11.71
N ASP A 86 -0.40 3.04 -13.01
CA ASP A 86 -0.68 1.75 -13.65
C ASP A 86 0.19 0.63 -13.09
N ASP A 87 1.44 0.92 -12.75
CA ASP A 87 2.33 -0.08 -12.16
C ASP A 87 1.93 -0.39 -10.71
N ILE A 88 1.49 0.61 -9.94
CA ILE A 88 0.90 0.37 -8.61
C ILE A 88 -0.36 -0.51 -8.74
N ALA A 89 -1.21 -0.28 -9.73
CA ALA A 89 -2.40 -1.07 -9.97
C ALA A 89 -2.08 -2.53 -10.34
N LYS A 90 -1.03 -2.77 -11.13
CA LYS A 90 -0.53 -4.12 -11.45
C LYS A 90 -0.07 -4.86 -10.19
N GLU A 91 0.65 -4.17 -9.29
CA GLU A 91 1.07 -4.75 -8.02
C GLU A 91 -0.13 -5.07 -7.11
N ALA A 92 -1.14 -4.21 -7.06
CA ALA A 92 -2.38 -4.50 -6.34
C ALA A 92 -3.08 -5.73 -6.91
N LEU A 93 -3.16 -5.86 -8.23
CA LEU A 93 -3.73 -7.04 -8.89
C LEU A 93 -2.90 -8.31 -8.64
N HIS A 94 -1.57 -8.19 -8.62
CA HIS A 94 -0.69 -9.30 -8.24
C HIS A 94 -1.03 -9.81 -6.83
N LEU A 95 -1.16 -8.93 -5.85
CA LEU A 95 -1.52 -9.30 -4.47
C LEU A 95 -2.89 -9.99 -4.39
N VAL A 96 -3.89 -9.48 -5.11
CA VAL A 96 -5.23 -10.09 -5.15
C VAL A 96 -5.19 -11.53 -5.68
N ASN A 97 -4.28 -11.83 -6.61
CA ASN A 97 -4.16 -13.12 -7.25
C ASN A 97 -3.16 -14.08 -6.60
N GLN A 98 -2.54 -13.71 -5.49
CA GLN A 98 -1.62 -14.58 -4.78
C GLN A 98 -2.30 -15.85 -4.25
N ASN A 99 -1.59 -16.96 -4.33
CA ASN A 99 -2.04 -18.21 -3.70
C ASN A 99 -2.09 -18.07 -2.18
N LYS A 100 -3.07 -18.70 -1.55
CA LYS A 100 -3.28 -18.67 -0.09
C LYS A 100 -2.07 -19.13 0.72
N SER A 101 -1.22 -19.99 0.15
CA SER A 101 0.01 -20.48 0.80
C SER A 101 1.14 -19.45 0.86
N ALA A 102 1.00 -18.31 0.14
CA ALA A 102 2.08 -17.32 0.00
C ALA A 102 1.51 -15.89 -0.05
N TRP A 103 0.61 -15.55 0.85
CA TRP A 103 0.06 -14.20 0.95
C TRP A 103 1.08 -13.22 1.54
N THR A 104 1.25 -12.09 0.86
CA THR A 104 2.04 -10.94 1.32
C THR A 104 1.15 -10.01 2.14
N PHE A 105 1.62 -9.53 3.29
CA PHE A 105 0.97 -8.45 4.02
C PHE A 105 1.59 -7.09 3.69
N ASP A 106 2.88 -6.91 3.91
CA ASP A 106 3.58 -5.62 3.72
C ASP A 106 4.35 -5.65 2.40
N HIS A 107 3.88 -4.89 1.42
CA HIS A 107 4.40 -4.85 0.07
C HIS A 107 4.91 -3.45 -0.27
N TRP A 108 6.21 -3.34 -0.57
CA TRP A 108 6.86 -2.07 -0.88
C TRP A 108 7.08 -1.92 -2.37
N VAL A 109 6.70 -0.75 -2.90
CA VAL A 109 6.93 -0.38 -4.29
C VAL A 109 7.62 0.97 -4.36
N ARG A 110 8.62 1.09 -5.25
CA ARG A 110 9.38 2.31 -5.51
C ARG A 110 10.01 2.29 -6.89
N PRO A 111 10.29 3.46 -7.49
CA PRO A 111 11.12 3.53 -8.68
C PRO A 111 12.53 2.99 -8.42
N TYR A 112 13.17 2.44 -9.44
CA TYR A 112 14.52 1.89 -9.31
C TYR A 112 15.59 2.95 -8.92
N ALA A 113 15.32 4.23 -9.26
CA ALA A 113 16.20 5.36 -8.97
C ALA A 113 15.96 6.02 -7.60
N GLU A 114 15.01 5.50 -6.78
CA GLU A 114 14.76 6.03 -5.44
C GLU A 114 15.95 5.80 -4.52
N ASN A 115 16.41 6.87 -3.85
CA ASN A 115 17.46 6.81 -2.84
C ASN A 115 16.84 6.55 -1.45
N TRP A 116 17.17 5.45 -0.87
CA TRP A 116 16.60 4.98 0.39
C TRP A 116 17.61 4.30 1.32
#